data_8076387797c1e96b4ce56d6882b597b3
#
_entry.id   8076387797c1e96b4ce56d6882b597b3
#
_cell.length_a   1.000
_cell.length_b   1.000
_cell.length_c   1.000
_cell.angle_alpha   90.00
_cell.angle_beta   90.00
_cell.angle_gamma   90.00
#
_symmetry.space_group_name_H-M   'P 1'
#
loop_
_entity.id
_entity.type
_entity.pdbx_description
1 polymer ?
#
loop_
_entity_poly.entity_id
_entity_poly.type
_entity_poly.pdbx_seq_one_letter_code
_entity_poly.pdbx_strand_id
1 'polypeptide(L)'
;MGLFDRFKNQESKGQEFYCIVGLGNPGRQYEETKHNVGFKVIDRLAEKYDIKVEKLKNRALVGDGMIRNKRVLLVKPQTYMNLSGESVREIVNFYKIPQERFVVIFDDISLAPGSVRIREKGSHGGHNGIRNIIDQMGTDQFYRIKVGVGEKPSGWDLADYVLSKFNEEDLPAMDEGMDKAVKGVELMLSRGIAEAANRVNQKPKTMKKQKAEAEKAEAEKKEEAKPAETAEPAKEVTE
;
A
#
# COMPACT_ATOMS: atom_id res chain seq x y z
N MET A 1 44.20 -30.76 7.34
CA MET A 1 43.14 -29.92 6.81
C MET A 1 41.88 -30.23 7.57
N GLY A 2 41.56 -29.36 8.52
CA GLY A 2 40.65 -29.69 9.61
C GLY A 2 39.19 -29.42 9.26
N LEU A 3 38.32 -30.18 9.94
CA LEU A 3 36.85 -30.07 9.86
C LEU A 3 36.31 -28.64 10.08
N PHE A 4 37.10 -27.77 10.71
CA PHE A 4 36.79 -26.36 10.98
C PHE A 4 36.88 -25.46 9.74
N ASP A 5 37.61 -25.81 8.69
CA ASP A 5 37.67 -25.03 7.45
C ASP A 5 36.43 -25.23 6.57
N ARG A 6 35.68 -26.30 6.76
CA ARG A 6 34.39 -26.53 6.09
C ARG A 6 33.26 -25.65 6.61
N PHE A 7 33.31 -25.22 7.86
CA PHE A 7 32.29 -24.33 8.45
C PHE A 7 32.54 -22.86 8.14
N LYS A 8 33.78 -22.45 7.88
CA LYS A 8 34.11 -21.06 7.49
C LYS A 8 33.70 -20.69 6.06
N ASN A 9 33.56 -21.68 5.16
CA ASN A 9 33.15 -21.44 3.77
C ASN A 9 31.62 -21.47 3.53
N GLN A 10 30.79 -21.66 4.58
CA GLN A 10 29.33 -21.51 4.48
C GLN A 10 28.83 -20.14 4.91
N GLU A 11 29.69 -19.24 5.39
CA GLU A 11 29.28 -17.94 5.95
C GLU A 11 29.14 -16.80 4.98
N SER A 12 29.21 -16.96 3.66
CA SER A 12 29.11 -15.80 2.77
C SER A 12 28.58 -16.01 1.36
N LYS A 13 27.64 -16.91 1.16
CA LYS A 13 26.62 -16.59 0.14
C LYS A 13 25.54 -15.81 0.88
N GLY A 14 25.66 -14.49 0.96
CA GLY A 14 24.69 -13.61 1.55
C GLY A 14 23.31 -14.00 1.04
N GLN A 15 22.46 -14.49 1.93
CA GLN A 15 21.13 -14.94 1.57
C GLN A 15 20.36 -13.68 1.13
N GLU A 16 20.19 -13.54 -0.18
CA GLU A 16 19.60 -12.34 -0.78
C GLU A 16 18.09 -12.31 -0.49
N PHE A 17 17.74 -11.72 0.64
CA PHE A 17 16.34 -11.51 1.01
C PHE A 17 15.72 -10.31 0.28
N TYR A 18 14.47 -10.46 -0.08
CA TYR A 18 13.57 -9.32 -0.24
C TYR A 18 12.96 -9.00 1.12
N CYS A 19 13.14 -7.78 1.61
CA CYS A 19 12.56 -7.32 2.86
C CYS A 19 11.22 -6.64 2.60
N ILE A 20 10.14 -7.21 3.12
CA ILE A 20 8.78 -6.71 2.96
C ILE A 20 8.29 -6.25 4.33
N VAL A 21 8.19 -4.94 4.51
CA VAL A 21 7.79 -4.30 5.75
C VAL A 21 6.35 -3.84 5.64
N GLY A 22 5.48 -4.30 6.52
CA GLY A 22 4.16 -3.69 6.74
C GLY A 22 4.24 -2.72 7.91
N LEU A 23 3.69 -1.52 7.76
CA LEU A 23 3.61 -0.55 8.85
C LEU A 23 2.32 -0.71 9.65
N GLY A 24 2.40 -0.43 10.94
CA GLY A 24 1.32 -0.47 11.90
C GLY A 24 1.82 -0.15 13.31
N ASN A 25 0.90 0.01 14.24
CA ASN A 25 1.18 0.17 15.67
C ASN A 25 0.96 -1.16 16.39
N PRO A 26 1.82 -1.55 17.35
CA PRO A 26 1.62 -2.73 18.17
C PRO A 26 0.49 -2.52 19.20
N GLY A 27 -0.22 -3.60 19.51
CA GLY A 27 -1.27 -3.63 20.54
C GLY A 27 -2.67 -3.80 19.97
N ARG A 28 -3.52 -4.52 20.71
CA ARG A 28 -4.89 -4.90 20.29
C ARG A 28 -5.77 -3.73 19.92
N GLN A 29 -5.61 -2.58 20.58
CA GLN A 29 -6.38 -1.37 20.30
C GLN A 29 -6.15 -0.81 18.88
N TYR A 30 -5.03 -1.16 18.22
CA TYR A 30 -4.69 -0.67 16.89
C TYR A 30 -4.96 -1.68 15.77
N GLU A 31 -5.22 -2.96 16.10
CA GLU A 31 -5.35 -4.05 15.11
C GLU A 31 -6.35 -3.73 14.00
N GLU A 32 -7.47 -3.09 14.33
CA GLU A 32 -8.54 -2.77 13.39
C GLU A 32 -8.48 -1.35 12.82
N THR A 33 -7.40 -0.60 13.10
CA THR A 33 -7.26 0.77 12.61
C THR A 33 -6.77 0.83 11.16
N LYS A 34 -7.07 1.94 10.49
CA LYS A 34 -6.60 2.24 9.12
C LYS A 34 -5.08 2.20 9.04
N HIS A 35 -4.40 2.72 10.07
CA HIS A 35 -2.93 2.80 10.14
C HIS A 35 -2.24 1.43 10.21
N ASN A 36 -3.00 0.36 10.54
CA ASN A 36 -2.49 -1.01 10.61
C ASN A 36 -2.70 -1.82 9.33
N VAL A 37 -3.13 -1.20 8.23
CA VAL A 37 -3.32 -1.92 6.96
C VAL A 37 -2.05 -2.61 6.47
N GLY A 38 -0.87 -2.03 6.72
CA GLY A 38 0.40 -2.66 6.39
C GLY A 38 0.61 -3.98 7.13
N PHE A 39 0.33 -4.02 8.44
CA PHE A 39 0.38 -5.26 9.24
C PHE A 39 -0.59 -6.32 8.69
N LYS A 40 -1.83 -5.92 8.37
CA LYS A 40 -2.85 -6.82 7.81
C LYS A 40 -2.40 -7.44 6.47
N VAL A 41 -1.71 -6.70 5.61
CA VAL A 41 -1.16 -7.24 4.36
C VAL A 41 -0.01 -8.23 4.63
N ILE A 42 0.86 -7.97 5.63
CA ILE A 42 1.89 -8.94 6.04
C ILE A 42 1.24 -10.21 6.58
N ASP A 43 0.18 -10.11 7.39
CA ASP A 43 -0.51 -11.27 7.94
C ASP A 43 -1.16 -12.12 6.82
N ARG A 44 -1.75 -11.51 5.78
CA ARG A 44 -2.24 -12.23 4.59
C ARG A 44 -1.13 -12.91 3.79
N LEU A 45 0.04 -12.27 3.64
CA LEU A 45 1.21 -12.90 3.02
C LEU A 45 1.70 -14.08 3.85
N ALA A 46 1.77 -13.92 5.18
CA ALA A 46 2.18 -14.93 6.12
C ALA A 46 1.28 -16.17 6.06
N GLU A 47 -0.03 -15.97 6.12
CA GLU A 47 -1.04 -17.04 5.98
C GLU A 47 -0.95 -17.74 4.62
N LYS A 48 -0.94 -16.96 3.53
CA LYS A 48 -0.92 -17.51 2.16
C LYS A 48 0.29 -18.38 1.84
N TYR A 49 1.45 -18.07 2.44
CA TYR A 49 2.72 -18.74 2.16
C TYR A 49 3.26 -19.56 3.33
N ASP A 50 2.45 -19.77 4.37
CA ASP A 50 2.82 -20.49 5.59
C ASP A 50 4.13 -19.98 6.22
N ILE A 51 4.24 -18.65 6.32
CA ILE A 51 5.41 -17.98 6.92
C ILE A 51 5.04 -17.50 8.32
N LYS A 52 5.69 -18.03 9.37
CA LYS A 52 5.44 -17.60 10.75
C LYS A 52 6.15 -16.29 11.06
N VAL A 53 5.38 -15.19 11.23
CA VAL A 53 5.88 -13.85 11.57
C VAL A 53 5.76 -13.64 13.09
N GLU A 54 6.53 -14.39 13.87
CA GLU A 54 6.42 -14.47 15.34
C GLU A 54 7.74 -14.15 16.05
N LYS A 55 8.86 -14.20 15.34
CA LYS A 55 10.19 -14.04 15.93
C LYS A 55 10.48 -12.56 16.20
N LEU A 56 10.63 -12.21 17.47
CA LEU A 56 11.04 -10.85 17.85
C LEU A 56 12.52 -10.63 17.53
N LYS A 57 12.82 -9.67 16.66
CA LYS A 57 14.19 -9.29 16.28
C LYS A 57 14.24 -7.82 15.86
N ASN A 58 15.26 -7.10 16.34
CA ASN A 58 15.47 -5.69 15.98
C ASN A 58 14.19 -4.85 16.15
N ARG A 59 13.49 -5.05 17.26
CA ARG A 59 12.21 -4.39 17.58
C ARG A 59 11.11 -4.59 16.53
N ALA A 60 11.13 -5.77 15.84
CA ALA A 60 10.09 -6.19 14.91
C ALA A 60 9.72 -7.65 15.11
N LEU A 61 8.50 -8.02 14.78
CA LEU A 61 8.16 -9.40 14.49
C LEU A 61 8.60 -9.71 13.07
N VAL A 62 9.37 -10.79 12.92
CA VAL A 62 9.91 -11.20 11.63
C VAL A 62 9.59 -12.65 11.34
N GLY A 63 9.41 -12.97 10.05
CA GLY A 63 9.31 -14.32 9.53
C GLY A 63 10.05 -14.43 8.22
N ASP A 64 10.85 -15.48 8.03
CA ASP A 64 11.54 -15.76 6.78
C ASP A 64 10.91 -16.95 6.05
N GLY A 65 10.87 -16.88 4.74
CA GLY A 65 10.24 -17.90 3.91
C GLY A 65 10.45 -17.68 2.43
N MET A 66 9.64 -18.37 1.64
CA MET A 66 9.71 -18.30 0.17
C MET A 66 8.41 -17.80 -0.42
N ILE A 67 8.47 -16.76 -1.25
CA ILE A 67 7.36 -16.27 -2.06
C ILE A 67 7.84 -16.22 -3.53
N ARG A 68 7.11 -16.88 -4.44
CA ARG A 68 7.46 -16.89 -5.88
C ARG A 68 8.93 -17.24 -6.16
N ASN A 69 9.46 -18.25 -5.47
CA ASN A 69 10.86 -18.72 -5.56
C ASN A 69 11.91 -17.65 -5.17
N LYS A 70 11.51 -16.64 -4.40
CA LYS A 70 12.41 -15.65 -3.80
C LYS A 70 12.39 -15.78 -2.28
N ARG A 71 13.56 -15.68 -1.65
CA ARG A 71 13.62 -15.58 -0.20
C ARG A 71 13.11 -14.24 0.25
N VAL A 72 12.19 -14.26 1.21
CA VAL A 72 11.60 -13.06 1.76
C VAL A 72 11.76 -13.01 3.28
N LEU A 73 11.89 -11.81 3.78
CA LEU A 73 11.77 -11.49 5.20
C LEU A 73 10.51 -10.61 5.34
N LEU A 74 9.47 -11.16 5.96
CA LEU A 74 8.27 -10.41 6.33
C LEU A 74 8.52 -9.74 7.68
N VAL A 75 8.20 -8.44 7.78
CA VAL A 75 8.56 -7.62 8.93
C VAL A 75 7.38 -6.77 9.38
N LYS A 76 7.05 -6.84 10.68
CA LYS A 76 6.09 -5.96 11.36
C LYS A 76 6.83 -5.22 12.49
N PRO A 77 7.26 -3.95 12.30
CA PRO A 77 7.89 -3.18 13.38
C PRO A 77 7.02 -3.16 14.63
N GLN A 78 7.63 -3.39 15.78
CA GLN A 78 6.95 -3.35 17.09
C GLN A 78 7.23 -2.04 17.84
N THR A 79 7.71 -1.04 17.12
CA THR A 79 7.76 0.35 17.54
C THR A 79 6.42 1.02 17.21
N TYR A 80 6.14 2.16 17.85
CA TYR A 80 5.04 2.99 17.36
C TYR A 80 5.36 3.54 15.97
N MET A 81 4.30 3.93 15.22
CA MET A 81 4.41 4.35 13.83
C MET A 81 5.51 5.40 13.58
N ASN A 82 5.57 6.42 14.43
CA ASN A 82 6.57 7.50 14.33
C ASN A 82 8.02 7.08 14.64
N LEU A 83 8.25 5.83 15.06
CA LEU A 83 9.56 5.23 15.34
C LEU A 83 9.85 4.00 14.46
N SER A 84 9.03 3.76 13.43
CA SER A 84 9.16 2.59 12.55
C SER A 84 10.53 2.49 11.89
N GLY A 85 11.11 3.62 11.51
CA GLY A 85 12.42 3.67 10.84
C GLY A 85 13.57 3.17 11.71
N GLU A 86 13.48 3.27 13.03
CA GLU A 86 14.51 2.75 13.93
C GLU A 86 14.63 1.24 13.82
N SER A 87 13.50 0.53 13.87
CA SER A 87 13.45 -0.93 13.69
C SER A 87 13.84 -1.33 12.27
N VAL A 88 13.31 -0.63 11.27
CA VAL A 88 13.58 -0.89 9.84
C VAL A 88 15.07 -0.75 9.52
N ARG A 89 15.73 0.32 9.98
CA ARG A 89 17.16 0.52 9.78
C ARG A 89 17.99 -0.63 10.37
N GLU A 90 17.65 -1.06 11.57
CA GLU A 90 18.34 -2.19 12.22
C GLU A 90 18.18 -3.49 11.41
N ILE A 91 16.97 -3.78 10.93
CA ILE A 91 16.68 -4.96 10.09
C ILE A 91 17.46 -4.89 8.77
N VAL A 92 17.35 -3.77 8.05
CA VAL A 92 18.01 -3.58 6.75
C VAL A 92 19.54 -3.74 6.88
N ASN A 93 20.13 -3.14 7.90
CA ASN A 93 21.56 -3.24 8.17
C ASN A 93 21.97 -4.67 8.58
N PHE A 94 21.22 -5.31 9.46
CA PHE A 94 21.53 -6.65 9.96
C PHE A 94 21.51 -7.69 8.83
N TYR A 95 20.47 -7.65 7.97
CA TYR A 95 20.30 -8.58 6.85
C TYR A 95 21.00 -8.10 5.57
N LYS A 96 21.66 -6.93 5.60
CA LYS A 96 22.33 -6.29 4.45
C LYS A 96 21.42 -6.20 3.23
N ILE A 97 20.18 -5.73 3.45
CA ILE A 97 19.17 -5.63 2.41
C ILE A 97 19.51 -4.46 1.46
N PRO A 98 19.68 -4.70 0.17
CA PRO A 98 19.87 -3.62 -0.79
C PRO A 98 18.55 -2.89 -1.07
N GLN A 99 18.61 -1.62 -1.51
CA GLN A 99 17.43 -0.76 -1.70
C GLN A 99 16.42 -1.35 -2.69
N GLU A 100 16.89 -1.98 -3.75
CA GLU A 100 16.07 -2.63 -4.79
C GLU A 100 15.36 -3.91 -4.31
N ARG A 101 15.58 -4.32 -3.06
CA ARG A 101 14.90 -5.46 -2.42
C ARG A 101 14.16 -5.07 -1.15
N PHE A 102 14.01 -3.78 -0.93
CA PHE A 102 13.32 -3.24 0.24
C PHE A 102 12.00 -2.59 -0.19
N VAL A 103 10.89 -3.08 0.35
CA VAL A 103 9.54 -2.56 0.09
C VAL A 103 8.78 -2.31 1.38
N VAL A 104 8.05 -1.20 1.44
CA VAL A 104 7.22 -0.80 2.58
C VAL A 104 5.76 -0.72 2.15
N ILE A 105 4.87 -1.36 2.92
CA ILE A 105 3.41 -1.39 2.73
C ILE A 105 2.78 -0.53 3.83
N PHE A 106 1.95 0.44 3.45
CA PHE A 106 1.36 1.40 4.38
C PHE A 106 0.07 2.03 3.83
N ASP A 107 -0.68 2.70 4.70
CA ASP A 107 -1.90 3.42 4.36
C ASP A 107 -1.63 4.74 3.62
N ASP A 108 -2.53 5.12 2.71
CA ASP A 108 -2.49 6.40 2.02
C ASP A 108 -3.89 7.02 1.98
N ILE A 109 -4.03 8.17 2.64
CA ILE A 109 -5.31 8.92 2.71
C ILE A 109 -5.68 9.61 1.40
N SER A 110 -4.76 9.76 0.46
CA SER A 110 -5.03 10.39 -0.85
C SER A 110 -5.61 9.42 -1.87
N LEU A 111 -5.75 8.16 -1.51
CA LEU A 111 -6.31 7.11 -2.35
C LEU A 111 -7.65 6.64 -1.79
N ALA A 112 -8.63 6.43 -2.68
CA ALA A 112 -9.91 5.86 -2.28
C ALA A 112 -9.73 4.51 -1.55
N PRO A 113 -10.64 4.13 -0.62
CA PRO A 113 -10.55 2.87 0.11
C PRO A 113 -10.33 1.68 -0.83
N GLY A 114 -9.40 0.79 -0.47
CA GLY A 114 -9.05 -0.39 -1.26
C GLY A 114 -8.25 -0.14 -2.55
N SER A 115 -8.01 1.11 -2.92
CA SER A 115 -7.11 1.42 -4.04
C SER A 115 -5.66 1.12 -3.67
N VAL A 116 -4.91 0.50 -4.60
CA VAL A 116 -3.50 0.19 -4.36
C VAL A 116 -2.63 0.88 -5.39
N ARG A 117 -1.51 1.44 -4.93
CA ARG A 117 -0.53 2.09 -5.80
C ARG A 117 0.89 1.68 -5.43
N ILE A 118 1.64 1.21 -6.42
CA ILE A 118 3.07 0.88 -6.28
C ILE A 118 3.92 2.05 -6.77
N ARG A 119 4.96 2.39 -6.01
CA ARG A 119 5.94 3.44 -6.34
C ARG A 119 7.35 2.96 -6.03
N GLU A 120 8.31 3.37 -6.84
CA GLU A 120 9.72 3.06 -6.63
C GLU A 120 10.36 3.96 -5.57
N LYS A 121 9.90 5.19 -5.48
CA LYS A 121 10.41 6.23 -4.56
C LYS A 121 9.34 7.30 -4.29
N GLY A 122 9.61 8.22 -3.39
CA GLY A 122 8.77 9.40 -3.16
C GLY A 122 8.89 9.97 -1.74
N SER A 123 8.30 11.13 -1.50
CA SER A 123 8.23 11.76 -0.19
C SER A 123 7.35 10.97 0.79
N HIS A 124 7.33 11.39 2.05
CA HIS A 124 6.50 10.76 3.09
C HIS A 124 5.00 11.06 2.97
N GLY A 125 4.58 12.10 2.22
CA GLY A 125 3.18 12.44 2.02
C GLY A 125 2.37 12.67 3.31
N GLY A 126 3.03 13.10 4.39
CA GLY A 126 2.42 13.27 5.72
C GLY A 126 2.42 12.02 6.60
N HIS A 127 2.76 10.84 6.06
CA HIS A 127 2.75 9.59 6.81
C HIS A 127 3.97 9.49 7.76
N ASN A 128 3.72 9.48 9.09
CA ASN A 128 4.77 9.54 10.10
C ASN A 128 5.76 8.36 10.04
N GLY A 129 5.30 7.15 9.77
CA GLY A 129 6.16 5.97 9.64
C GLY A 129 7.11 6.09 8.45
N ILE A 130 6.62 6.55 7.30
CA ILE A 130 7.45 6.77 6.11
C ILE A 130 8.45 7.91 6.35
N ARG A 131 8.02 9.00 7.01
CA ARG A 131 8.93 10.09 7.40
C ARG A 131 10.10 9.55 8.23
N ASN A 132 9.79 8.82 9.29
CA ASN A 132 10.82 8.27 10.17
C ASN A 132 11.73 7.25 9.46
N ILE A 133 11.20 6.44 8.52
CA ILE A 133 12.04 5.56 7.69
C ILE A 133 13.00 6.39 6.83
N ILE A 134 12.53 7.44 6.15
CA ILE A 134 13.38 8.31 5.34
C ILE A 134 14.48 8.95 6.20
N ASP A 135 14.11 9.48 7.37
CA ASP A 135 15.03 10.13 8.30
C ASP A 135 16.11 9.14 8.80
N GLN A 136 15.71 7.93 9.17
CA GLN A 136 16.61 6.90 9.70
C GLN A 136 17.49 6.24 8.64
N MET A 137 16.99 6.10 7.41
CA MET A 137 17.71 5.49 6.29
C MET A 137 18.54 6.51 5.50
N GLY A 138 18.26 7.81 5.64
CA GLY A 138 18.91 8.88 4.87
C GLY A 138 18.55 8.88 3.38
N THR A 139 17.46 8.19 3.00
CA THR A 139 17.06 8.07 1.59
C THR A 139 15.57 7.82 1.47
N ASP A 140 14.98 8.31 0.37
CA ASP A 140 13.61 8.02 -0.05
C ASP A 140 13.54 6.98 -1.19
N GLN A 141 14.68 6.41 -1.57
CA GLN A 141 14.83 5.45 -2.68
C GLN A 141 14.53 4.02 -2.20
N PHE A 142 13.26 3.69 -1.95
CA PHE A 142 12.80 2.35 -1.63
C PHE A 142 11.39 2.12 -2.18
N TYR A 143 11.05 0.88 -2.46
CA TYR A 143 9.77 0.51 -3.03
C TYR A 143 8.63 0.66 -2.04
N ARG A 144 7.46 1.03 -2.53
CA ARG A 144 6.27 1.32 -1.74
C ARG A 144 5.05 0.69 -2.35
N ILE A 145 4.25 0.07 -1.48
CA ILE A 145 2.88 -0.34 -1.80
C ILE A 145 1.96 0.48 -0.90
N LYS A 146 1.28 1.44 -1.48
CA LYS A 146 0.31 2.31 -0.83
C LYS A 146 -1.05 1.69 -0.91
N VAL A 147 -1.72 1.53 0.22
CA VAL A 147 -3.10 1.04 0.31
C VAL A 147 -4.00 2.20 0.70
N GLY A 148 -4.94 2.55 -0.15
CA GLY A 148 -5.89 3.64 0.08
C GLY A 148 -6.82 3.33 1.24
N VAL A 149 -6.97 4.31 2.13
CA VAL A 149 -7.88 4.23 3.29
C VAL A 149 -8.94 5.33 3.27
N GLY A 150 -8.97 6.12 2.18
CA GLY A 150 -9.91 7.22 1.99
C GLY A 150 -9.42 8.54 2.54
N GLU A 151 -10.03 9.61 2.02
CA GLU A 151 -9.72 10.97 2.41
C GLU A 151 -10.27 11.28 3.81
N LYS A 152 -9.49 12.02 4.59
CA LYS A 152 -9.89 12.46 5.93
C LYS A 152 -11.07 13.45 5.82
N PRO A 153 -12.17 13.21 6.54
CA PRO A 153 -13.29 14.16 6.58
C PRO A 153 -12.86 15.54 7.07
N SER A 154 -13.54 16.58 6.59
CA SER A 154 -13.30 17.96 7.04
C SER A 154 -13.50 18.06 8.55
N GLY A 155 -12.61 18.77 9.24
CA GLY A 155 -12.68 18.99 10.69
C GLY A 155 -12.09 17.89 11.56
N TRP A 156 -11.74 16.72 11.01
CA TRP A 156 -11.06 15.68 11.78
C TRP A 156 -9.55 15.97 11.92
N ASP A 157 -8.97 15.55 13.04
CA ASP A 157 -7.52 15.43 13.14
C ASP A 157 -7.02 14.24 12.31
N LEU A 158 -5.83 14.37 11.72
CA LEU A 158 -5.28 13.31 10.88
C LEU A 158 -4.92 12.06 11.70
N ALA A 159 -4.37 12.24 12.90
CA ALA A 159 -4.00 11.11 13.75
C ALA A 159 -5.23 10.35 14.20
N ASP A 160 -6.29 11.04 14.60
CA ASP A 160 -7.57 10.42 14.99
C ASP A 160 -8.17 9.65 13.82
N TYR A 161 -8.11 10.19 12.60
CA TYR A 161 -8.64 9.51 11.41
C TYR A 161 -7.91 8.22 11.10
N VAL A 162 -6.58 8.22 11.05
CA VAL A 162 -5.83 6.99 10.72
C VAL A 162 -5.84 5.97 11.85
N LEU A 163 -6.06 6.41 13.09
CA LEU A 163 -6.24 5.53 14.25
C LEU A 163 -7.70 5.08 14.43
N SER A 164 -8.65 5.54 13.61
CA SER A 164 -10.01 5.03 13.61
C SER A 164 -10.12 3.71 12.83
N LYS A 165 -11.19 2.95 13.10
CA LYS A 165 -11.53 1.75 12.34
C LYS A 165 -12.03 2.12 10.93
N PHE A 166 -12.05 1.15 10.03
CA PHE A 166 -12.72 1.29 8.74
C PHE A 166 -14.23 1.42 8.93
N ASN A 167 -14.90 2.18 8.07
CA ASN A 167 -16.35 2.17 7.99
C ASN A 167 -16.81 0.82 7.44
N GLU A 168 -17.98 0.36 7.85
CA GLU A 168 -18.52 -0.94 7.39
C GLU A 168 -18.69 -0.98 5.87
N GLU A 169 -19.09 0.12 5.26
CA GLU A 169 -19.23 0.26 3.81
C GLU A 169 -17.92 0.12 3.04
N ASP A 170 -16.78 0.45 3.66
CA ASP A 170 -15.45 0.37 3.06
C ASP A 170 -14.82 -1.03 3.19
N LEU A 171 -15.32 -1.88 4.11
CA LEU A 171 -14.70 -3.18 4.40
C LEU A 171 -14.54 -4.08 3.18
N PRO A 172 -15.54 -4.24 2.27
CA PRO A 172 -15.35 -5.06 1.09
C PRO A 172 -14.26 -4.53 0.15
N ALA A 173 -14.21 -3.21 -0.07
CA ALA A 173 -13.19 -2.58 -0.90
C ALA A 173 -11.79 -2.72 -0.26
N MET A 174 -11.70 -2.61 1.06
CA MET A 174 -10.44 -2.79 1.80
C MET A 174 -9.94 -4.22 1.72
N ASP A 175 -10.85 -5.20 1.79
CA ASP A 175 -10.52 -6.62 1.64
C ASP A 175 -9.89 -6.92 0.28
N GLU A 176 -10.54 -6.50 -0.80
CA GLU A 176 -10.02 -6.59 -2.17
C GLU A 176 -8.70 -5.81 -2.34
N GLY A 177 -8.60 -4.65 -1.70
CA GLY A 177 -7.40 -3.80 -1.75
C GLY A 177 -6.19 -4.47 -1.10
N MET A 178 -6.38 -5.10 0.06
CA MET A 178 -5.31 -5.86 0.72
C MET A 178 -4.88 -7.07 -0.11
N ASP A 179 -5.81 -7.79 -0.73
CA ASP A 179 -5.49 -8.88 -1.67
C ASP A 179 -4.74 -8.38 -2.90
N LYS A 180 -5.12 -7.21 -3.41
CA LYS A 180 -4.40 -6.55 -4.50
C LYS A 180 -2.98 -6.13 -4.09
N ALA A 181 -2.77 -5.71 -2.84
CA ALA A 181 -1.44 -5.42 -2.30
C ALA A 181 -0.58 -6.70 -2.21
N VAL A 182 -1.15 -7.81 -1.72
CA VAL A 182 -0.51 -9.15 -1.74
C VAL A 182 -0.09 -9.52 -3.16
N LYS A 183 -0.99 -9.39 -4.13
CA LYS A 183 -0.69 -9.65 -5.55
C LYS A 183 0.39 -8.71 -6.09
N GLY A 184 0.43 -7.47 -5.62
CA GLY A 184 1.48 -6.50 -5.94
C GLY A 184 2.87 -7.00 -5.52
N VAL A 185 3.00 -7.51 -4.28
CA VAL A 185 4.23 -8.15 -3.79
C VAL A 185 4.62 -9.34 -4.67
N GLU A 186 3.70 -10.23 -4.97
CA GLU A 186 3.95 -11.40 -5.83
C GLU A 186 4.47 -11.01 -7.23
N LEU A 187 3.89 -9.97 -7.82
CA LEU A 187 4.30 -9.45 -9.11
C LEU A 187 5.70 -8.82 -9.05
N MET A 188 5.98 -8.04 -7.99
CA MET A 188 7.32 -7.46 -7.79
C MET A 188 8.39 -8.54 -7.70
N LEU A 189 8.14 -9.61 -6.94
CA LEU A 189 9.07 -10.71 -6.76
C LEU A 189 9.28 -11.55 -8.03
N SER A 190 8.25 -11.71 -8.85
CA SER A 190 8.28 -12.59 -10.04
C SER A 190 8.60 -11.86 -11.34
N ARG A 191 8.24 -10.58 -11.47
CA ARG A 191 8.32 -9.82 -12.74
C ARG A 191 9.01 -8.46 -12.60
N GLY A 192 9.43 -8.09 -11.40
CA GLY A 192 10.05 -6.80 -11.09
C GLY A 192 9.04 -5.67 -10.84
N ILE A 193 9.56 -4.55 -10.35
CA ILE A 193 8.76 -3.41 -9.85
C ILE A 193 7.98 -2.72 -10.97
N ALA A 194 8.57 -2.52 -12.13
CA ALA A 194 7.94 -1.81 -13.25
C ALA A 194 6.67 -2.52 -13.73
N GLU A 195 6.74 -3.84 -13.93
CA GLU A 195 5.59 -4.65 -14.36
C GLU A 195 4.53 -4.72 -13.26
N ALA A 196 4.93 -4.85 -11.99
CA ALA A 196 4.01 -4.80 -10.86
C ALA A 196 3.27 -3.46 -10.80
N ALA A 197 3.98 -2.35 -10.92
CA ALA A 197 3.40 -1.02 -10.94
C ALA A 197 2.43 -0.83 -12.12
N ASN A 198 2.82 -1.26 -13.32
CA ASN A 198 1.96 -1.17 -14.51
C ASN A 198 0.63 -1.91 -14.32
N ARG A 199 0.65 -3.10 -13.72
CA ARG A 199 -0.57 -3.91 -13.52
C ARG A 199 -1.41 -3.42 -12.35
N VAL A 200 -0.78 -3.12 -11.21
CA VAL A 200 -1.48 -2.74 -9.98
C VAL A 200 -2.04 -1.33 -10.05
N ASN A 201 -1.31 -0.39 -10.66
CA ASN A 201 -1.72 1.01 -10.75
C ASN A 201 -2.84 1.29 -11.76
N GLN A 202 -3.20 0.31 -12.59
CA GLN A 202 -4.33 0.47 -13.53
C GLN A 202 -5.63 0.63 -12.74
N LYS A 203 -6.44 1.62 -13.14
CA LYS A 203 -7.81 1.74 -12.62
C LYS A 203 -8.61 0.51 -13.04
N PRO A 204 -9.47 -0.04 -12.16
CA PRO A 204 -10.37 -1.13 -12.53
C PRO A 204 -11.15 -0.75 -13.80
N LYS A 205 -11.27 -1.67 -14.75
CA LYS A 205 -12.05 -1.44 -16.00
C LYS A 205 -13.50 -1.05 -15.71
N THR A 206 -14.05 -1.51 -14.59
CA THR A 206 -15.40 -1.20 -14.10
C THR A 206 -15.57 0.30 -13.79
N MET A 207 -14.57 0.96 -13.18
CA MET A 207 -14.65 2.40 -12.89
C MET A 207 -14.60 3.25 -14.15
N LYS A 208 -13.90 2.82 -15.20
CA LYS A 208 -13.93 3.51 -16.50
C LYS A 208 -15.32 3.45 -17.16
N LYS A 209 -15.99 2.30 -17.01
CA LYS A 209 -17.32 2.09 -17.57
C LYS A 209 -18.38 2.88 -16.81
N GLN A 210 -18.35 2.86 -15.48
CA GLN A 210 -19.26 3.61 -14.62
C GLN A 210 -19.07 5.14 -14.77
N LYS A 211 -17.82 5.62 -14.92
CA LYS A 211 -17.56 7.04 -15.14
C LYS A 211 -18.04 7.50 -16.53
N ALA A 212 -17.84 6.69 -17.56
CA ALA A 212 -18.34 6.94 -18.91
C ALA A 212 -19.89 6.90 -18.97
N GLU A 213 -20.51 6.01 -18.22
CA GLU A 213 -21.99 5.92 -18.11
C GLU A 213 -22.56 7.09 -17.31
N ALA A 214 -21.87 7.55 -16.24
CA ALA A 214 -22.26 8.72 -15.45
C ALA A 214 -22.09 10.02 -16.26
N GLU A 215 -21.00 10.18 -17.00
CA GLU A 215 -20.78 11.34 -17.89
C GLU A 215 -21.79 11.38 -19.04
N LYS A 216 -22.20 10.22 -19.58
CA LYS A 216 -23.26 10.14 -20.58
C LYS A 216 -24.63 10.53 -20.02
N ALA A 217 -24.99 9.99 -18.84
CA ALA A 217 -26.26 10.32 -18.19
C ALA A 217 -26.35 11.80 -17.77
N GLU A 218 -25.24 12.43 -17.44
CA GLU A 218 -25.20 13.87 -17.12
C GLU A 218 -25.28 14.75 -18.38
N ALA A 219 -24.73 14.28 -19.51
CA ALA A 219 -24.87 14.95 -20.81
C ALA A 219 -26.30 14.88 -21.35
N GLU A 220 -26.95 13.71 -21.26
CA GLU A 220 -28.35 13.51 -21.67
C GLU A 220 -29.31 14.38 -20.84
N LYS A 221 -29.12 14.50 -19.53
CA LYS A 221 -29.92 15.40 -18.67
C LYS A 221 -29.73 16.89 -18.98
N LYS A 222 -28.57 17.30 -19.48
CA LYS A 222 -28.31 18.69 -19.90
C LYS A 222 -28.94 19.02 -21.27
N GLU A 223 -29.14 18.02 -22.11
CA GLU A 223 -29.77 18.18 -23.42
C GLU A 223 -31.31 18.26 -23.31
N GLU A 224 -31.91 17.48 -22.39
CA GLU A 224 -33.33 17.53 -22.06
C GLU A 224 -33.76 18.81 -21.32
N ALA A 225 -32.82 19.50 -20.66
CA ALA A 225 -33.08 20.73 -19.90
C ALA A 225 -32.99 22.03 -20.75
N LYS A 226 -32.77 21.95 -22.07
CA LYS A 226 -32.80 23.13 -22.95
C LYS A 226 -34.26 23.52 -23.22
N PRO A 227 -34.72 24.75 -22.86
CA PRO A 227 -36.10 25.19 -23.19
C PRO A 227 -36.28 25.29 -24.71
N ALA A 228 -37.40 24.78 -25.20
CA ALA A 228 -37.84 24.95 -26.57
C ALA A 228 -38.02 26.46 -26.83
N GLU A 229 -37.26 26.99 -27.76
CA GLU A 229 -37.35 28.38 -28.25
C GLU A 229 -38.73 28.57 -28.88
N THR A 230 -39.60 29.33 -28.21
CA THR A 230 -40.95 29.66 -28.67
C THR A 230 -40.85 30.50 -29.92
N ALA A 231 -41.34 29.98 -31.06
CA ALA A 231 -41.55 30.72 -32.29
C ALA A 231 -42.61 31.81 -32.07
N GLU A 232 -42.28 33.06 -32.30
CA GLU A 232 -43.22 34.18 -32.37
C GLU A 232 -44.17 34.01 -33.55
N PRO A 233 -45.47 34.26 -33.39
CA PRO A 233 -46.37 34.28 -34.54
C PRO A 233 -46.27 35.62 -35.31
N ALA A 234 -46.13 35.51 -36.61
CA ALA A 234 -46.14 36.64 -37.55
C ALA A 234 -47.42 37.51 -37.45
N LYS A 235 -47.24 38.78 -37.28
CA LYS A 235 -48.35 39.75 -37.38
C LYS A 235 -48.74 39.91 -38.84
N GLU A 236 -49.98 39.56 -39.17
CA GLU A 236 -50.70 39.94 -40.36
C GLU A 236 -50.99 41.44 -40.34
N VAL A 237 -50.56 42.12 -41.40
CA VAL A 237 -50.93 43.54 -41.72
C VAL A 237 -52.02 43.42 -42.71
N THR A 238 -53.24 43.91 -42.37
CA THR A 238 -54.32 44.30 -43.30
C THR A 238 -54.64 45.76 -43.07
N GLU A 239 -54.49 46.50 -44.18
CA GLU A 239 -55.07 47.86 -44.58
C GLU A 239 -55.19 48.96 -43.54
#